data_5832ad03ae8ea200d9925b18a2d2b83d
#
_entry.id   5832ad03ae8ea200d9925b18a2d2b83d
#
_cell.length_a   1.000
_cell.length_b   1.000
_cell.length_c   1.000
_cell.angle_alpha   90.00
_cell.angle_beta   90.00
_cell.angle_gamma   90.00
#
_symmetry.space_group_name_H-M   'P 1'
#
loop_
_entity.id
_entity.type
_entity.pdbx_description
1 polymer ?
#
loop_
_entity_poly.entity_id
_entity_poly.type
_entity_poly.pdbx_seq_one_letter_code
_entity_poly.pdbx_strand_id
1 'polypeptide(L)'
;MRYLSLLLSIILISCNSNKRLDIDESVEVLRDDFGINHIYAKNQDDLFFMQGYLSARDRLFQFEIWRRQATGTVSEIFGESELDRDIGTRLFMFRGDIEDELNHYHEDGYEIITSYTNGVNAYINEVLGNPELLPIEFELLGIEPKLWTPEVVISRHQGLLGNINQELNIGRAVSRIGESKVKELLWFHPKEPSL
;
A
#
# COMPACT_ATOMS: atom_id res chain seq x y z
N MET A 1 -55.58 -21.38 43.35
CA MET A 1 -54.66 -21.78 42.27
C MET A 1 -53.91 -20.52 41.78
N ARG A 2 -52.66 -20.41 42.20
CA ARG A 2 -51.80 -19.24 41.88
C ARG A 2 -50.97 -19.58 40.64
N TYR A 3 -51.15 -18.83 39.55
CA TYR A 3 -50.32 -18.94 38.37
C TYR A 3 -49.07 -18.12 38.59
N LEU A 4 -47.95 -18.81 38.71
CA LEU A 4 -46.60 -18.22 38.78
C LEU A 4 -46.14 -17.94 37.36
N SER A 5 -46.20 -16.68 36.95
CA SER A 5 -45.69 -16.23 35.64
C SER A 5 -44.17 -16.12 35.73
N LEU A 6 -43.48 -17.08 35.13
CA LEU A 6 -42.01 -17.05 34.93
C LEU A 6 -41.70 -16.12 33.74
N LEU A 7 -41.31 -14.90 34.02
CA LEU A 7 -40.74 -13.97 33.04
C LEU A 7 -39.29 -14.39 32.77
N LEU A 8 -39.11 -15.12 31.69
CA LEU A 8 -37.77 -15.47 31.17
C LEU A 8 -37.19 -14.24 30.45
N SER A 9 -36.42 -13.45 31.18
CA SER A 9 -35.63 -12.36 30.55
C SER A 9 -34.50 -12.92 29.74
N ILE A 10 -34.70 -12.97 28.43
CA ILE A 10 -33.61 -13.28 27.45
C ILE A 10 -32.72 -12.05 27.39
N ILE A 11 -31.63 -12.10 28.12
CA ILE A 11 -30.51 -11.12 27.92
C ILE A 11 -29.85 -11.47 26.60
N LEU A 12 -30.20 -10.75 25.53
CA LEU A 12 -29.44 -10.73 24.31
C LEU A 12 -28.10 -10.06 24.61
N ILE A 13 -27.11 -10.85 24.97
CA ILE A 13 -25.72 -10.41 24.96
C ILE A 13 -25.36 -10.26 23.47
N SER A 14 -25.57 -9.04 22.96
CA SER A 14 -24.97 -8.65 21.68
C SER A 14 -23.46 -8.66 21.89
N CYS A 15 -22.83 -9.76 21.53
CA CYS A 15 -21.38 -9.82 21.39
C CYS A 15 -21.01 -8.94 20.18
N ASN A 16 -20.94 -7.63 20.41
CA ASN A 16 -20.28 -6.73 19.51
C ASN A 16 -18.79 -7.02 19.68
N SER A 17 -18.25 -7.93 18.83
CA SER A 17 -16.83 -8.12 18.76
C SER A 17 -16.24 -6.86 18.10
N ASN A 18 -16.08 -5.80 18.89
CA ASN A 18 -15.22 -4.70 18.52
C ASN A 18 -13.82 -5.29 18.35
N LYS A 19 -13.48 -5.66 17.14
CA LYS A 19 -12.14 -6.08 16.79
C LYS A 19 -11.24 -4.88 17.06
N ARG A 20 -10.54 -4.93 18.19
CA ARG A 20 -9.63 -3.85 18.58
C ARG A 20 -8.51 -3.79 17.56
N LEU A 21 -8.28 -2.61 17.00
CA LEU A 21 -7.09 -2.37 16.17
C LEU A 21 -5.84 -2.52 17.04
N ASP A 22 -4.77 -2.97 16.46
CA ASP A 22 -3.47 -3.14 17.12
C ASP A 22 -2.75 -1.78 17.16
N ILE A 23 -3.26 -0.90 18.03
CA ILE A 23 -2.72 0.43 18.32
C ILE A 23 -2.47 0.56 19.82
N ASP A 24 -1.41 1.25 20.19
CA ASP A 24 -0.98 1.41 21.58
C ASP A 24 -1.84 2.46 22.32
N GLU A 25 -2.11 3.57 21.65
CA GLU A 25 -2.85 4.71 22.20
C GLU A 25 -4.08 5.03 21.36
N SER A 26 -5.00 5.82 21.92
CA SER A 26 -6.19 6.26 21.17
C SER A 26 -5.80 7.24 20.05
N VAL A 27 -6.28 6.99 18.84
CA VAL A 27 -6.11 7.87 17.68
C VAL A 27 -7.44 8.53 17.34
N GLU A 28 -7.44 9.85 17.17
CA GLU A 28 -8.59 10.59 16.67
C GLU A 28 -8.48 10.73 15.15
N VAL A 29 -9.57 10.40 14.45
CA VAL A 29 -9.67 10.56 13.00
C VAL A 29 -10.87 11.42 12.67
N LEU A 30 -10.63 12.56 12.05
CA LEU A 30 -11.66 13.44 11.53
C LEU A 30 -11.68 13.35 10.00
N ARG A 31 -12.86 13.14 9.42
CA ARG A 31 -13.04 13.13 7.98
C ARG A 31 -13.78 14.39 7.57
N ASP A 32 -13.16 15.21 6.72
CA ASP A 32 -13.76 16.45 6.24
C ASP A 32 -14.76 16.22 5.10
N ASP A 33 -15.43 17.30 4.65
CA ASP A 33 -16.43 17.27 3.58
C ASP A 33 -15.87 16.84 2.22
N PHE A 34 -14.54 16.90 2.03
CA PHE A 34 -13.84 16.43 0.84
C PHE A 34 -13.43 14.96 0.94
N GLY A 35 -13.70 14.32 2.07
CA GLY A 35 -13.34 12.93 2.34
C GLY A 35 -11.88 12.73 2.74
N ILE A 36 -11.15 13.80 3.11
CA ILE A 36 -9.77 13.73 3.59
C ILE A 36 -9.77 13.33 5.06
N ASN A 37 -8.96 12.35 5.39
CA ASN A 37 -8.78 11.90 6.77
C ASN A 37 -7.68 12.73 7.45
N HIS A 38 -8.03 13.39 8.56
CA HIS A 38 -7.10 14.09 9.45
C HIS A 38 -6.85 13.19 10.66
N ILE A 39 -5.60 12.74 10.83
CA ILE A 39 -5.23 11.73 11.83
C ILE A 39 -4.43 12.42 12.94
N TYR A 40 -4.89 12.28 14.17
CA TYR A 40 -4.24 12.82 15.37
C TYR A 40 -3.86 11.66 16.29
N ALA A 41 -2.60 11.26 16.25
CA ALA A 41 -2.03 10.20 17.07
C ALA A 41 -1.04 10.79 18.10
N LYS A 42 -0.77 10.04 19.17
CA LYS A 42 0.18 10.44 20.22
C LYS A 42 1.60 9.93 19.97
N ASN A 43 1.73 8.92 19.12
CA ASN A 43 3.00 8.32 18.72
C ASN A 43 3.04 8.09 17.20
N GLN A 44 4.23 7.83 16.69
CA GLN A 44 4.49 7.66 15.27
C GLN A 44 3.90 6.35 14.73
N ASP A 45 3.98 5.28 15.47
CA ASP A 45 3.53 3.96 15.02
C ASP A 45 2.02 3.93 14.80
N ASP A 46 1.24 4.41 15.76
CA ASP A 46 -0.21 4.54 15.63
C ASP A 46 -0.62 5.47 14.49
N LEU A 47 0.16 6.55 14.26
CA LEU A 47 -0.09 7.47 13.15
C LEU A 47 0.02 6.76 11.80
N PHE A 48 1.14 6.07 11.55
CA PHE A 48 1.36 5.38 10.29
C PHE A 48 0.50 4.14 10.14
N PHE A 49 0.22 3.42 11.24
CA PHE A 49 -0.77 2.35 11.24
C PHE A 49 -2.14 2.85 10.76
N MET A 50 -2.65 3.93 11.36
CA MET A 50 -3.96 4.49 10.97
C MET A 50 -3.94 5.04 9.56
N GLN A 51 -2.84 5.62 9.10
CA GLN A 51 -2.71 6.05 7.70
C GLN A 51 -2.84 4.86 6.74
N GLY A 52 -2.17 3.74 7.03
CA GLY A 52 -2.27 2.50 6.25
C GLY A 52 -3.69 1.94 6.24
N TYR A 53 -4.30 1.81 7.41
CA TYR A 53 -5.65 1.30 7.58
C TYR A 53 -6.69 2.12 6.81
N LEU A 54 -6.68 3.44 6.96
CA LEU A 54 -7.63 4.34 6.31
C LEU A 54 -7.43 4.39 4.79
N SER A 55 -6.19 4.35 4.33
CA SER A 55 -5.88 4.31 2.90
C SER A 55 -6.38 3.02 2.25
N ALA A 56 -6.18 1.88 2.91
CA ALA A 56 -6.70 0.60 2.45
C ALA A 56 -8.23 0.58 2.47
N ARG A 57 -8.87 1.12 3.51
CA ARG A 57 -10.33 1.24 3.61
C ARG A 57 -10.93 2.04 2.47
N ASP A 58 -10.30 3.15 2.12
CA ASP A 58 -10.82 4.05 1.10
C ASP A 58 -10.55 3.54 -0.33
N ARG A 59 -9.54 2.65 -0.54
CA ARG A 59 -9.06 2.28 -1.89
C ARG A 59 -8.60 0.82 -2.00
N LEU A 60 -9.28 -0.13 -1.37
CA LEU A 60 -8.82 -1.51 -1.26
C LEU A 60 -8.51 -2.16 -2.62
N PHE A 61 -9.40 -1.99 -3.61
CA PHE A 61 -9.16 -2.58 -4.93
C PHE A 61 -7.91 -1.99 -5.61
N GLN A 62 -7.71 -0.67 -5.51
CA GLN A 62 -6.51 -0.04 -6.03
C GLN A 62 -5.24 -0.55 -5.33
N PHE A 63 -5.32 -0.82 -4.01
CA PHE A 63 -4.22 -1.42 -3.24
C PHE A 63 -3.88 -2.82 -3.74
N GLU A 64 -4.88 -3.66 -4.06
CA GLU A 64 -4.62 -4.98 -4.63
C GLU A 64 -3.96 -4.88 -6.01
N ILE A 65 -4.38 -3.96 -6.87
CA ILE A 65 -3.72 -3.72 -8.15
C ILE A 65 -2.26 -3.27 -7.95
N TRP A 66 -2.01 -2.38 -7.01
CA TRP A 66 -0.64 -1.91 -6.72
C TRP A 66 0.23 -3.02 -6.14
N ARG A 67 -0.32 -3.86 -5.27
CA ARG A 67 0.39 -5.04 -4.77
C ARG A 67 0.79 -5.96 -5.92
N ARG A 68 -0.12 -6.23 -6.85
CA ARG A 68 0.16 -7.05 -8.04
C ARG A 68 1.20 -6.41 -8.95
N GLN A 69 1.16 -5.10 -9.12
CA GLN A 69 2.20 -4.38 -9.85
C GLN A 69 3.57 -4.51 -9.18
N ALA A 70 3.62 -4.40 -7.84
CA ALA A 70 4.85 -4.54 -7.07
C ALA A 70 5.41 -5.98 -7.08
N THR A 71 4.54 -6.98 -7.18
CA THR A 71 4.94 -8.41 -7.15
C THR A 71 5.03 -9.07 -8.53
N GLY A 72 4.72 -8.33 -9.61
CA GLY A 72 4.72 -8.87 -10.97
C GLY A 72 3.68 -9.97 -11.16
N THR A 73 2.44 -9.73 -10.76
CA THR A 73 1.31 -10.68 -10.83
C THR A 73 0.04 -10.05 -11.42
N VAL A 74 0.18 -8.98 -12.19
CA VAL A 74 -0.95 -8.29 -12.84
C VAL A 74 -1.59 -9.15 -13.91
N SER A 75 -0.79 -9.93 -14.64
CA SER A 75 -1.24 -10.84 -15.70
C SER A 75 -2.19 -11.93 -15.21
N GLU A 76 -2.18 -12.28 -13.91
CA GLU A 76 -3.13 -13.22 -13.32
C GLU A 76 -4.59 -12.77 -13.45
N ILE A 77 -4.84 -11.47 -13.53
CA ILE A 77 -6.19 -10.89 -13.61
C ILE A 77 -6.48 -10.18 -14.93
N PHE A 78 -5.47 -9.60 -15.59
CA PHE A 78 -5.65 -8.85 -16.84
C PHE A 78 -5.13 -9.60 -18.08
N GLY A 79 -4.58 -10.80 -17.89
CA GLY A 79 -4.19 -11.69 -18.99
C GLY A 79 -2.82 -11.39 -19.59
N GLU A 80 -2.57 -12.01 -20.74
CA GLU A 80 -1.26 -12.09 -21.40
C GLU A 80 -0.67 -10.71 -21.75
N SER A 81 -1.51 -9.72 -22.00
CA SER A 81 -1.05 -8.36 -22.30
C SER A 81 -0.17 -7.72 -21.22
N GLU A 82 -0.30 -8.17 -19.97
CA GLU A 82 0.48 -7.67 -18.83
C GLU A 82 1.70 -8.54 -18.50
N LEU A 83 1.94 -9.62 -19.23
CA LEU A 83 3.00 -10.58 -18.93
C LEU A 83 4.40 -9.96 -19.02
N ASP A 84 4.67 -9.16 -20.06
CA ASP A 84 5.97 -8.49 -20.23
C ASP A 84 6.25 -7.52 -19.07
N ARG A 85 5.22 -6.84 -18.58
CA ARG A 85 5.30 -5.97 -17.39
C ARG A 85 5.66 -6.78 -16.15
N ASP A 86 4.97 -7.90 -15.92
CA ASP A 86 5.23 -8.76 -14.77
C ASP A 86 6.64 -9.36 -14.81
N ILE A 87 7.12 -9.76 -15.97
CA ILE A 87 8.50 -10.23 -16.17
C ILE A 87 9.50 -9.10 -15.82
N GLY A 88 9.27 -7.89 -16.33
CA GLY A 88 10.10 -6.73 -16.02
C GLY A 88 10.12 -6.41 -14.53
N THR A 89 8.96 -6.41 -13.89
CA THR A 89 8.82 -6.20 -12.43
C THR A 89 9.63 -7.23 -11.65
N ARG A 90 9.51 -8.52 -11.98
CA ARG A 90 10.23 -9.59 -11.28
C ARG A 90 11.75 -9.55 -11.52
N LEU A 91 12.20 -9.09 -12.68
CA LEU A 91 13.63 -8.91 -12.95
C LEU A 91 14.25 -7.82 -12.07
N PHE A 92 13.53 -6.71 -11.86
CA PHE A 92 14.00 -5.53 -11.12
C PHE A 92 13.48 -5.46 -9.69
N MET A 93 12.81 -6.50 -9.21
CA MET A 93 12.33 -6.57 -7.84
C MET A 93 13.49 -6.46 -6.85
N PHE A 94 13.29 -5.68 -5.78
CA PHE A 94 14.25 -5.57 -4.69
C PHE A 94 14.53 -6.94 -4.04
N ARG A 95 15.81 -7.22 -3.75
CA ARG A 95 16.29 -8.49 -3.17
C ARG A 95 17.33 -8.27 -2.07
N GLY A 96 17.49 -7.05 -1.60
CA GLY A 96 18.42 -6.70 -0.52
C GLY A 96 17.80 -6.94 0.87
N ASP A 97 18.52 -6.48 1.88
CA ASP A 97 17.99 -6.37 3.24
C ASP A 97 17.01 -5.21 3.29
N ILE A 98 15.77 -5.48 3.71
CA ILE A 98 14.69 -4.49 3.68
C ILE A 98 14.84 -3.44 4.79
N GLU A 99 15.36 -3.83 5.95
CA GLU A 99 15.58 -2.94 7.07
C GLU A 99 16.70 -1.95 6.74
N ASP A 100 17.82 -2.44 6.22
CA ASP A 100 18.92 -1.59 5.76
C ASP A 100 18.47 -0.62 4.67
N GLU A 101 17.67 -1.08 3.69
CA GLU A 101 17.18 -0.25 2.61
C GLU A 101 16.26 0.86 3.13
N LEU A 102 15.29 0.53 3.99
CA LEU A 102 14.34 1.51 4.52
C LEU A 102 15.00 2.53 5.44
N ASN A 103 15.93 2.09 6.28
CA ASN A 103 16.66 2.97 7.20
C ASN A 103 17.70 3.84 6.47
N HIS A 104 18.02 3.53 5.21
CA HIS A 104 18.80 4.42 4.35
C HIS A 104 18.07 5.72 4.02
N TYR A 105 16.74 5.70 3.89
CA TYR A 105 15.94 6.89 3.59
C TYR A 105 15.60 7.71 4.83
N HIS A 106 15.39 7.07 5.97
CA HIS A 106 15.10 7.69 7.25
C HIS A 106 15.51 6.76 8.39
N GLU A 107 15.99 7.29 9.52
CA GLU A 107 16.43 6.49 10.66
C GLU A 107 15.36 5.54 11.21
N ASP A 108 14.07 5.95 11.14
CA ASP A 108 12.91 5.13 11.53
C ASP A 108 12.19 4.52 10.30
N GLY A 109 12.85 4.45 9.15
CA GLY A 109 12.21 4.09 7.87
C GLY A 109 11.54 2.73 7.91
N TYR A 110 12.20 1.75 8.50
CA TYR A 110 11.66 0.39 8.65
C TYR A 110 10.43 0.35 9.58
N GLU A 111 10.47 1.05 10.71
CA GLU A 111 9.36 1.12 11.67
C GLU A 111 8.14 1.80 11.04
N ILE A 112 8.35 2.95 10.38
CA ILE A 112 7.30 3.69 9.69
C ILE A 112 6.57 2.82 8.65
N ILE A 113 7.33 2.19 7.75
CA ILE A 113 6.77 1.37 6.68
C ILE A 113 6.13 0.09 7.22
N THR A 114 6.68 -0.49 8.27
CA THR A 114 6.10 -1.65 8.94
C THR A 114 4.77 -1.30 9.60
N SER A 115 4.68 -0.20 10.34
CA SER A 115 3.45 0.28 10.97
C SER A 115 2.37 0.58 9.92
N TYR A 116 2.74 1.26 8.82
CA TYR A 116 1.84 1.49 7.69
C TYR A 116 1.32 0.18 7.09
N THR A 117 2.21 -0.78 6.84
CA THR A 117 1.87 -2.09 6.26
C THR A 117 0.94 -2.88 7.19
N ASN A 118 1.18 -2.83 8.50
CA ASN A 118 0.32 -3.45 9.50
C ASN A 118 -1.08 -2.84 9.48
N GLY A 119 -1.20 -1.53 9.33
CA GLY A 119 -2.49 -0.85 9.17
C GLY A 119 -3.25 -1.30 7.91
N VAL A 120 -2.57 -1.38 6.77
CA VAL A 120 -3.15 -1.92 5.52
C VAL A 120 -3.66 -3.35 5.75
N ASN A 121 -2.84 -4.19 6.36
CA ASN A 121 -3.18 -5.59 6.62
C ASN A 121 -4.30 -5.77 7.64
N ALA A 122 -4.42 -4.86 8.61
CA ALA A 122 -5.52 -4.85 9.57
C ALA A 122 -6.86 -4.68 8.85
N TYR A 123 -6.95 -3.75 7.89
CA TYR A 123 -8.17 -3.57 7.10
C TYR A 123 -8.43 -4.75 6.15
N ILE A 124 -7.41 -5.28 5.48
CA ILE A 124 -7.55 -6.48 4.65
C ILE A 124 -8.11 -7.65 5.46
N ASN A 125 -7.58 -7.90 6.65
CA ASN A 125 -8.08 -8.95 7.54
C ASN A 125 -9.52 -8.70 8.03
N GLU A 126 -9.92 -7.44 8.21
CA GLU A 126 -11.29 -7.08 8.53
C GLU A 126 -12.25 -7.46 7.40
N VAL A 127 -11.90 -7.10 6.17
CA VAL A 127 -12.70 -7.42 4.98
C VAL A 127 -12.77 -8.93 4.73
N LEU A 128 -11.66 -9.66 4.88
CA LEU A 128 -11.66 -11.12 4.75
C LEU A 128 -12.53 -11.81 5.81
N GLY A 129 -12.67 -11.19 6.99
CA GLY A 129 -13.57 -11.65 8.05
C GLY A 129 -15.02 -11.16 7.88
N ASN A 130 -15.27 -10.20 7.00
CA ASN A 130 -16.58 -9.62 6.72
C ASN A 130 -16.74 -9.31 5.22
N PRO A 131 -17.12 -10.29 4.41
CA PRO A 131 -17.22 -10.14 2.95
C PRO A 131 -18.15 -9.02 2.47
N GLU A 132 -19.07 -8.54 3.31
CA GLU A 132 -19.96 -7.41 2.97
C GLU A 132 -19.21 -6.09 2.79
N LEU A 133 -17.98 -6.00 3.33
CA LEU A 133 -17.10 -4.84 3.16
C LEU A 133 -16.28 -4.91 1.85
N LEU A 134 -16.32 -6.05 1.15
CA LEU A 134 -15.51 -6.25 -0.05
C LEU A 134 -16.01 -5.39 -1.21
N PRO A 135 -15.17 -4.56 -1.84
CA PRO A 135 -15.53 -3.84 -3.05
C PRO A 135 -15.99 -4.77 -4.17
N ILE A 136 -16.98 -4.34 -4.95
CA ILE A 136 -17.63 -5.14 -6.01
C ILE A 136 -16.64 -5.67 -7.04
N GLU A 137 -15.53 -4.99 -7.28
CA GLU A 137 -14.51 -5.39 -8.24
C GLU A 137 -13.88 -6.74 -7.90
N PHE A 138 -13.75 -7.07 -6.62
CA PHE A 138 -13.23 -8.37 -6.19
C PHE A 138 -14.16 -9.51 -6.57
N GLU A 139 -15.47 -9.32 -6.39
CA GLU A 139 -16.48 -10.29 -6.80
C GLU A 139 -16.49 -10.47 -8.33
N LEU A 140 -16.48 -9.37 -9.08
CA LEU A 140 -16.49 -9.38 -10.54
C LEU A 140 -15.27 -10.08 -11.14
N LEU A 141 -14.10 -9.97 -10.51
CA LEU A 141 -12.87 -10.60 -10.95
C LEU A 141 -12.63 -11.98 -10.33
N GLY A 142 -13.43 -12.41 -9.35
CA GLY A 142 -13.27 -13.66 -8.65
C GLY A 142 -11.95 -13.76 -7.86
N ILE A 143 -11.51 -12.64 -7.27
CA ILE A 143 -10.25 -12.54 -6.51
C ILE A 143 -10.50 -12.06 -5.08
N GLU A 144 -9.51 -12.27 -4.22
CA GLU A 144 -9.48 -11.76 -2.86
C GLU A 144 -8.27 -10.85 -2.66
N PRO A 145 -8.36 -9.84 -1.76
CA PRO A 145 -7.22 -9.02 -1.41
C PRO A 145 -6.19 -9.87 -0.67
N LYS A 146 -4.90 -9.63 -0.95
CA LYS A 146 -3.79 -10.31 -0.27
C LYS A 146 -3.02 -9.33 0.61
N LEU A 147 -2.42 -9.87 1.66
CA LEU A 147 -1.62 -9.10 2.60
C LEU A 147 -0.42 -8.46 1.92
N TRP A 148 -0.05 -7.31 2.43
CA TRP A 148 1.12 -6.54 2.03
C TRP A 148 2.32 -6.88 2.89
N THR A 149 3.50 -6.65 2.34
CA THR A 149 4.78 -6.64 3.07
C THR A 149 5.46 -5.28 2.86
N PRO A 150 6.44 -4.91 3.69
CA PRO A 150 7.21 -3.66 3.49
C PRO A 150 7.80 -3.54 2.09
N GLU A 151 8.24 -4.64 1.48
CA GLU A 151 8.78 -4.66 0.11
C GLU A 151 7.75 -4.22 -0.94
N VAL A 152 6.46 -4.50 -0.71
CA VAL A 152 5.39 -4.05 -1.61
C VAL A 152 5.28 -2.53 -1.58
N VAL A 153 5.42 -1.92 -0.41
CA VAL A 153 5.36 -0.45 -0.26
C VAL A 153 6.49 0.21 -1.05
N ILE A 154 7.72 -0.27 -0.92
CA ILE A 154 8.87 0.24 -1.67
C ILE A 154 8.72 -0.02 -3.16
N SER A 155 8.44 -1.27 -3.54
CA SER A 155 8.42 -1.71 -4.93
C SER A 155 7.27 -1.08 -5.72
N ARG A 156 6.22 -0.58 -5.06
CA ARG A 156 5.14 0.13 -5.73
C ARG A 156 5.61 1.38 -6.46
N HIS A 157 6.60 2.06 -5.92
CA HIS A 157 7.17 3.26 -6.51
C HIS A 157 8.34 2.92 -7.45
N GLN A 158 8.14 1.98 -8.36
CA GLN A 158 9.14 1.62 -9.37
C GLN A 158 9.38 2.76 -10.39
N GLY A 159 9.64 3.97 -9.89
CA GLY A 159 10.10 5.11 -10.68
C GLY A 159 11.37 4.79 -11.46
N LEU A 160 12.18 3.85 -10.96
CA LEU A 160 13.35 3.32 -11.64
C LEU A 160 13.03 2.74 -13.04
N LEU A 161 11.88 2.05 -13.20
CA LEU A 161 11.48 1.53 -14.51
C LEU A 161 11.07 2.64 -15.48
N GLY A 162 10.56 3.76 -15.00
CA GLY A 162 10.31 4.96 -15.82
C GLY A 162 11.58 5.58 -16.37
N ASN A 163 12.67 5.54 -15.63
CA ASN A 163 13.95 6.11 -16.00
C ASN A 163 14.71 5.26 -17.02
N ILE A 164 14.55 3.94 -17.05
CA ILE A 164 15.27 3.04 -17.97
C ILE A 164 15.09 3.46 -19.42
N ASN A 165 13.87 3.72 -19.87
CA ASN A 165 13.61 4.17 -21.23
C ASN A 165 14.26 5.52 -21.52
N GLN A 166 14.26 6.43 -20.57
CA GLN A 166 14.92 7.73 -20.70
C GLN A 166 16.44 7.57 -20.81
N GLU A 167 17.06 6.78 -19.95
CA GLU A 167 18.48 6.50 -19.96
C GLU A 167 18.93 5.81 -21.25
N LEU A 168 18.18 4.81 -21.72
CA LEU A 168 18.43 4.15 -22.99
C LEU A 168 18.33 5.12 -24.18
N ASN A 169 17.35 6.03 -24.16
CA ASN A 169 17.19 7.04 -25.20
C ASN A 169 18.33 8.06 -25.17
N ILE A 170 18.78 8.48 -24.00
CA ILE A 170 19.97 9.33 -23.82
C ILE A 170 21.21 8.60 -24.33
N GLY A 171 21.42 7.34 -23.93
CA GLY A 171 22.55 6.53 -24.43
C GLY A 171 22.57 6.38 -25.95
N ARG A 172 21.40 6.15 -26.56
CA ARG A 172 21.24 6.11 -28.03
C ARG A 172 21.54 7.47 -28.69
N ALA A 173 21.11 8.57 -28.05
CA ALA A 173 21.41 9.91 -28.55
C ALA A 173 22.91 10.21 -28.46
N VAL A 174 23.55 9.89 -27.33
CA VAL A 174 25.02 10.05 -27.15
C VAL A 174 25.81 9.27 -28.25
N SER A 175 25.40 8.04 -28.53
CA SER A 175 26.07 7.22 -29.55
C SER A 175 25.94 7.79 -30.99
N ARG A 176 24.86 8.59 -31.23
CA ARG A 176 24.60 9.15 -32.57
C ARG A 176 25.17 10.54 -32.79
N ILE A 177 25.10 11.40 -31.80
CA ILE A 177 25.43 12.84 -31.93
C ILE A 177 26.54 13.30 -30.99
N GLY A 178 27.02 12.43 -30.09
CA GLY A 178 28.06 12.70 -29.10
C GLY A 178 27.56 13.35 -27.84
N GLU A 179 28.30 13.16 -26.74
CA GLU A 179 27.96 13.61 -25.39
C GLU A 179 27.76 15.14 -25.33
N SER A 180 28.64 15.91 -25.96
CA SER A 180 28.58 17.37 -25.91
C SER A 180 27.26 17.93 -26.43
N LYS A 181 26.80 17.41 -27.61
CA LYS A 181 25.54 17.85 -28.20
C LYS A 181 24.31 17.41 -27.37
N VAL A 182 24.36 16.22 -26.77
CA VAL A 182 23.29 15.74 -25.91
C VAL A 182 23.17 16.63 -24.65
N LYS A 183 24.29 17.03 -24.07
CA LYS A 183 24.33 17.97 -22.93
C LYS A 183 23.79 19.37 -23.26
N GLU A 184 23.93 19.82 -24.51
CA GLU A 184 23.33 21.09 -24.95
C GLU A 184 21.83 21.00 -25.15
N LEU A 185 21.29 19.82 -25.50
CA LEU A 185 19.88 19.61 -25.82
C LEU A 185 19.03 19.21 -24.60
N LEU A 186 19.65 18.56 -23.62
CA LEU A 186 18.97 18.04 -22.45
C LEU A 186 19.48 18.74 -21.20
N TRP A 187 18.52 19.17 -20.37
CA TRP A 187 18.84 19.67 -19.05
C TRP A 187 19.21 18.51 -18.13
N PHE A 188 20.37 18.57 -17.53
CA PHE A 188 20.84 17.61 -16.53
C PHE A 188 20.83 18.25 -15.15
N HIS A 189 20.62 17.44 -14.13
CA HIS A 189 20.72 17.91 -12.73
C HIS A 189 22.08 18.57 -12.49
N PRO A 190 22.14 19.63 -11.67
CA PRO A 190 23.40 20.23 -11.28
C PRO A 190 24.28 19.18 -10.58
N LYS A 191 25.60 19.36 -10.68
CA LYS A 191 26.57 18.44 -10.07
C LYS A 191 26.47 18.38 -8.55
N GLU A 192 25.95 19.44 -7.95
CA GLU A 192 25.67 19.55 -6.52
C GLU A 192 24.19 19.96 -6.40
N PRO A 193 23.28 19.04 -6.03
CA PRO A 193 21.90 19.42 -5.76
C PRO A 193 21.88 20.35 -4.55
N SER A 194 21.39 21.55 -4.75
CA SER A 194 21.04 22.42 -3.61
C SER A 194 19.73 21.94 -3.01
N LEU A 195 19.78 21.46 -1.79
CA LEU A 195 18.61 21.21 -0.96
C LEU A 195 18.13 22.53 -0.35
#